data_f1e02ae38f2e2e4cbe56b6256dd8657f
#
_entry.id   f1e02ae38f2e2e4cbe56b6256dd8657f
#
_cell.length_a   1.000
_cell.length_b   1.000
_cell.length_c   1.000
_cell.angle_alpha   90.00
_cell.angle_beta   90.00
_cell.angle_gamma   90.00
#
_symmetry.space_group_name_H-M   'P 1'
#
loop_
_entity.id
_entity.type
_entity.pdbx_description
1 polymer ?
#
loop_
_entity_poly.entity_id
_entity_poly.type
_entity_poly.pdbx_seq_one_letter_code
_entity_poly.pdbx_strand_id
1 'polypeptide(L)'
;MKRFCLFSILACLSLVNGWAQDEPFRNPELSPAERAEDLLGRLTLTEKVSLMQNQSPGIDRLGIKPYNWWSEALHGVARNGLATVLPITMGMASAFDDALLEDVYTMVSDEGRAKYHDAHLHGRYGRGNEGLTFWNPNVNIFRDPR
;
A
#
# COMPACT_ATOMS: atom_id res chain seq x y z
N MET A 1 -11.77 48.06 -16.60
CA MET A 1 -11.06 47.63 -15.39
C MET A 1 -11.46 46.24 -14.87
N LYS A 2 -12.70 45.73 -15.04
CA LYS A 2 -13.14 44.41 -14.53
C LYS A 2 -12.59 43.16 -15.27
N ARG A 3 -12.11 43.29 -16.50
CA ARG A 3 -11.57 42.16 -17.29
C ARG A 3 -10.09 41.84 -17.00
N PHE A 4 -9.32 42.77 -16.47
CA PHE A 4 -7.91 42.55 -16.12
C PHE A 4 -7.74 41.73 -14.82
N CYS A 5 -8.66 41.87 -13.86
CA CYS A 5 -8.59 41.11 -12.61
C CYS A 5 -8.86 39.61 -12.80
N LEU A 6 -9.71 39.21 -13.75
CA LEU A 6 -10.01 37.79 -13.99
C LEU A 6 -8.82 37.05 -14.59
N PHE A 7 -8.05 37.68 -15.46
CA PHE A 7 -6.83 37.08 -16.05
C PHE A 7 -5.72 36.87 -15.02
N SER A 8 -5.58 37.81 -14.08
CA SER A 8 -4.57 37.67 -13.00
C SER A 8 -4.89 36.57 -12.01
N ILE A 9 -6.16 36.33 -11.72
CA ILE A 9 -6.60 35.23 -10.82
C ILE A 9 -6.42 33.87 -11.50
N LEU A 10 -6.69 33.75 -12.79
CA LEU A 10 -6.49 32.53 -13.55
C LEU A 10 -4.98 32.16 -13.69
N ALA A 11 -4.12 33.16 -13.86
CA ALA A 11 -2.67 32.98 -13.92
C ALA A 11 -2.06 32.54 -12.56
N CYS A 12 -2.60 33.03 -11.45
CA CYS A 12 -2.16 32.57 -10.10
C CYS A 12 -2.61 31.16 -9.77
N LEU A 13 -3.79 30.70 -10.26
CA LEU A 13 -4.24 29.33 -10.03
C LEU A 13 -3.43 28.27 -10.81
N SER A 14 -2.86 28.63 -11.95
CA SER A 14 -2.02 27.73 -12.74
C SER A 14 -0.60 27.56 -12.17
N LEU A 15 -0.13 28.48 -11.33
CA LEU A 15 1.19 28.38 -10.69
C LEU A 15 1.21 27.47 -9.46
N VAL A 16 0.05 27.21 -8.84
CA VAL A 16 -0.01 26.38 -7.63
C VAL A 16 -0.01 24.86 -7.95
N ASN A 17 -0.39 24.48 -9.17
CA ASN A 17 -0.42 23.07 -9.59
C ASN A 17 0.91 22.55 -10.16
N GLY A 18 1.89 23.41 -10.43
CA GLY A 18 3.17 23.01 -11.03
C GLY A 18 4.19 22.43 -10.07
N TRP A 19 4.01 22.60 -8.76
CA TRP A 19 5.02 22.20 -7.76
C TRP A 19 4.82 20.78 -7.20
N ALA A 20 3.70 20.14 -7.47
CA ALA A 20 3.39 18.82 -6.93
C ALA A 20 3.79 17.64 -7.87
N GLN A 21 4.17 17.93 -9.12
CA GLN A 21 4.48 16.89 -10.12
C GLN A 21 5.98 16.63 -10.33
N ASP A 22 6.87 17.44 -9.76
CA ASP A 22 8.31 17.35 -10.01
C ASP A 22 9.11 16.53 -8.97
N GLU A 23 8.43 15.85 -8.04
CA GLU A 23 9.13 15.00 -7.07
C GLU A 23 9.33 13.61 -7.65
N PRO A 24 10.57 13.16 -7.93
CA PRO A 24 10.85 11.86 -8.55
C PRO A 24 10.15 10.68 -7.86
N PHE A 25 10.03 10.68 -6.53
CA PHE A 25 9.37 9.59 -5.81
C PHE A 25 7.87 9.47 -6.15
N ARG A 26 7.25 10.51 -6.73
CA ARG A 26 5.84 10.50 -7.16
C ARG A 26 5.67 10.11 -8.62
N ASN A 27 6.75 10.12 -9.40
CA ASN A 27 6.69 9.83 -10.83
C ASN A 27 6.49 8.33 -11.08
N PRO A 28 5.34 7.87 -11.60
CA PRO A 28 5.09 6.45 -11.86
C PRO A 28 5.95 5.85 -12.97
N GLU A 29 6.55 6.68 -13.83
CA GLU A 29 7.42 6.24 -14.93
C GLU A 29 8.80 5.80 -14.43
N LEU A 30 9.21 6.22 -13.23
CA LEU A 30 10.44 5.78 -12.61
C LEU A 30 10.25 4.40 -11.94
N SER A 31 11.32 3.63 -11.91
CA SER A 31 11.32 2.35 -11.20
C SER A 31 11.04 2.53 -9.70
N PRO A 32 10.49 1.53 -9.02
CA PRO A 32 10.29 1.59 -7.57
C PRO A 32 11.57 1.87 -6.79
N ALA A 33 12.72 1.39 -7.26
CA ALA A 33 14.02 1.62 -6.62
C ALA A 33 14.44 3.09 -6.71
N GLU A 34 14.35 3.70 -7.89
CA GLU A 34 14.67 5.13 -8.09
C GLU A 34 13.76 6.03 -7.26
N ARG A 35 12.48 5.71 -7.20
CA ARG A 35 11.50 6.44 -6.38
C ARG A 35 11.78 6.31 -4.89
N ALA A 36 12.15 5.11 -4.44
CA ALA A 36 12.51 4.87 -3.05
C ALA A 36 13.79 5.60 -2.65
N GLU A 37 14.81 5.64 -3.52
CA GLU A 37 16.07 6.34 -3.27
C GLU A 37 15.85 7.86 -3.14
N ASP A 38 15.09 8.47 -4.05
CA ASP A 38 14.73 9.89 -3.95
C ASP A 38 13.98 10.20 -2.65
N LEU A 39 12.98 9.37 -2.31
CA LEU A 39 12.22 9.52 -1.06
C LEU A 39 13.14 9.39 0.16
N LEU A 40 14.02 8.41 0.17
CA LEU A 40 14.97 8.16 1.26
C LEU A 40 15.88 9.39 1.50
N GLY A 41 16.31 10.06 0.43
CA GLY A 41 17.08 11.30 0.52
C GLY A 41 16.32 12.47 1.16
N ARG A 42 14.99 12.47 1.06
CA ARG A 42 14.13 13.54 1.61
C ARG A 42 13.73 13.33 3.07
N LEU A 43 13.83 12.09 3.58
CA LEU A 43 13.45 11.74 4.93
C LEU A 43 14.49 12.15 5.96
N THR A 44 14.04 12.71 7.07
CA THR A 44 14.86 12.88 8.27
C THR A 44 15.16 11.53 8.95
N LEU A 45 16.18 11.46 9.79
CA LEU A 45 16.49 10.25 10.53
C LEU A 45 15.31 9.76 11.39
N THR A 46 14.60 10.67 12.05
CA THR A 46 13.44 10.34 12.88
C THR A 46 12.31 9.72 12.02
N GLU A 47 12.04 10.29 10.83
CA GLU A 47 11.05 9.74 9.90
C GLU A 47 11.46 8.36 9.39
N LYS A 48 12.73 8.16 9.03
CA LYS A 48 13.26 6.86 8.63
C LYS A 48 13.02 5.79 9.71
N VAL A 49 13.32 6.12 10.96
CA VAL A 49 13.12 5.20 12.09
C VAL A 49 11.63 4.91 12.30
N SER A 50 10.76 5.93 12.20
CA SER A 50 9.32 5.73 12.38
C SER A 50 8.70 4.83 11.31
N LEU A 51 9.22 4.85 10.07
CA LEU A 51 8.75 3.99 8.97
C LEU A 51 9.16 2.52 9.11
N MET A 52 10.04 2.18 10.04
CA MET A 52 10.46 0.78 10.28
C MET A 52 9.43 -0.05 11.05
N GLN A 53 8.38 0.58 11.56
CA GLN A 53 7.29 -0.10 12.27
C GLN A 53 6.21 -0.56 11.27
N ASN A 54 5.49 -1.63 11.60
CA ASN A 54 4.38 -2.10 10.76
C ASN A 54 3.30 -1.04 10.58
N GLN A 55 3.00 -0.26 11.61
CA GLN A 55 2.13 0.90 11.53
C GLN A 55 2.97 2.14 11.19
N SER A 56 3.36 2.26 9.93
CA SER A 56 4.14 3.39 9.44
C SER A 56 3.30 4.65 9.45
N PRO A 57 3.72 5.71 10.17
CA PRO A 57 2.98 6.97 10.20
C PRO A 57 3.03 7.67 8.83
N GLY A 58 2.08 8.56 8.60
CA GLY A 58 2.16 9.47 7.46
C GLY A 58 3.28 10.49 7.64
N ILE A 59 3.69 11.08 6.52
CA ILE A 59 4.65 12.19 6.50
C ILE A 59 3.99 13.35 5.75
N ASP A 60 3.26 14.16 6.49
CA ASP A 60 2.38 15.20 5.94
C ASP A 60 3.12 16.19 5.05
N ARG A 61 4.34 16.59 5.42
CA ARG A 61 5.17 17.51 4.61
C ARG A 61 5.53 16.95 3.22
N LEU A 62 5.50 15.63 3.07
CA LEU A 62 5.71 14.94 1.80
C LEU A 62 4.39 14.37 1.23
N GLY A 63 3.26 14.66 1.84
CA GLY A 63 1.95 14.16 1.42
C GLY A 63 1.82 12.63 1.44
N ILE A 64 2.67 11.95 2.21
CA ILE A 64 2.64 10.50 2.37
C ILE A 64 1.60 10.13 3.42
N LYS A 65 0.67 9.27 3.05
CA LYS A 65 -0.36 8.80 3.96
C LYS A 65 0.16 7.68 4.88
N PRO A 66 -0.41 7.51 6.07
CA PRO A 66 -0.09 6.36 6.92
C PRO A 66 -0.32 5.04 6.18
N TYR A 67 0.54 4.07 6.42
CA TYR A 67 0.43 2.73 5.86
C TYR A 67 0.69 1.69 6.95
N ASN A 68 -0.06 0.60 6.93
CA ASN A 68 0.20 -0.54 7.79
C ASN A 68 0.52 -1.76 6.92
N TRP A 69 1.74 -2.30 7.06
CA TRP A 69 2.16 -3.44 6.28
C TRP A 69 1.88 -4.79 6.97
N TRP A 70 1.06 -4.78 8.03
CA TRP A 70 0.59 -6.01 8.66
C TRP A 70 -0.74 -6.44 8.06
N SER A 71 -0.69 -7.38 7.12
CA SER A 71 -1.85 -8.05 6.55
C SER A 71 -1.58 -9.55 6.42
N GLU A 72 -2.61 -10.35 6.58
CA GLU A 72 -2.54 -11.81 6.56
C GLU A 72 -3.55 -12.36 5.57
N ALA A 73 -3.17 -13.36 4.78
CA ALA A 73 -4.06 -13.99 3.81
C ALA A 73 -3.70 -15.47 3.53
N LEU A 74 -3.20 -16.19 4.53
CA LEU A 74 -2.76 -17.60 4.37
C LEU A 74 -3.87 -18.53 3.88
N HIS A 75 -5.11 -18.27 4.27
CA HIS A 75 -6.29 -19.00 3.80
C HIS A 75 -7.51 -18.10 3.57
N GLY A 76 -7.25 -16.97 2.92
CA GLY A 76 -8.19 -15.88 2.64
C GLY A 76 -7.80 -14.61 3.39
N VAL A 77 -8.26 -13.45 2.91
CA VAL A 77 -7.94 -12.15 3.52
C VAL A 77 -8.46 -12.12 4.96
N ALA A 78 -7.53 -11.99 5.91
CA ALA A 78 -7.85 -12.07 7.33
C ALA A 78 -8.25 -10.72 7.92
N ARG A 79 -9.13 -10.75 8.93
CA ARG A 79 -9.42 -9.66 9.87
C ARG A 79 -9.90 -8.35 9.22
N ASN A 80 -10.42 -8.41 8.02
CA ASN A 80 -10.91 -7.26 7.27
C ASN A 80 -12.30 -7.54 6.70
N GLY A 81 -13.28 -7.73 7.58
CA GLY A 81 -14.66 -8.01 7.21
C GLY A 81 -14.84 -9.38 6.55
N LEU A 82 -15.87 -9.49 5.70
CA LEU A 82 -16.13 -10.73 4.98
C LEU A 82 -15.10 -10.95 3.87
N ALA A 83 -14.65 -12.19 3.74
CA ALA A 83 -13.76 -12.65 2.67
C ALA A 83 -14.02 -14.14 2.40
N THR A 84 -13.54 -14.63 1.27
CA THR A 84 -13.54 -16.06 0.97
C THR A 84 -12.61 -16.79 1.95
N VAL A 85 -13.13 -17.81 2.62
CA VAL A 85 -12.35 -18.65 3.53
C VAL A 85 -11.93 -19.91 2.80
N LEU A 86 -10.64 -20.14 2.76
CA LEU A 86 -10.00 -21.27 2.10
C LEU A 86 -9.60 -22.33 3.13
N PRO A 87 -9.33 -23.58 2.73
CA PRO A 87 -8.67 -24.54 3.59
C PRO A 87 -7.33 -24.00 4.11
N ILE A 88 -6.84 -24.53 5.22
CA ILE A 88 -5.50 -24.20 5.72
C ILE A 88 -4.44 -24.57 4.68
N THR A 89 -3.32 -23.86 4.71
CA THR A 89 -2.25 -23.99 3.69
C THR A 89 -1.75 -25.42 3.49
N MET A 90 -1.65 -26.23 4.56
CA MET A 90 -1.30 -27.65 4.44
C MET A 90 -2.36 -28.47 3.66
N GLY A 91 -3.63 -28.17 3.88
CA GLY A 91 -4.72 -28.81 3.14
C GLY A 91 -4.70 -28.43 1.66
N MET A 92 -4.45 -27.18 1.33
CA MET A 92 -4.31 -26.75 -0.06
C MET A 92 -3.06 -27.35 -0.73
N ALA A 93 -1.92 -27.37 -0.04
CA ALA A 93 -0.69 -27.94 -0.54
C ALA A 93 -0.79 -29.45 -0.80
N SER A 94 -1.66 -30.16 -0.06
CA SER A 94 -1.89 -31.60 -0.26
C SER A 94 -2.63 -31.94 -1.56
N ALA A 95 -3.14 -30.95 -2.28
CA ALA A 95 -3.69 -31.14 -3.61
C ALA A 95 -2.60 -31.44 -4.65
N PHE A 96 -1.34 -31.06 -4.43
CA PHE A 96 -0.22 -31.19 -5.36
C PHE A 96 -0.53 -30.59 -6.75
N ASP A 97 -1.26 -29.47 -6.76
CA ASP A 97 -1.72 -28.79 -7.96
C ASP A 97 -1.33 -27.29 -7.88
N ASP A 98 -0.21 -26.95 -8.49
CA ASP A 98 0.35 -25.61 -8.46
C ASP A 98 -0.54 -24.60 -9.20
N ALA A 99 -1.19 -25.04 -10.30
CA ALA A 99 -2.07 -24.18 -11.07
C ALA A 99 -3.32 -23.79 -10.29
N LEU A 100 -3.92 -24.75 -9.55
CA LEU A 100 -5.02 -24.49 -8.65
C LEU A 100 -4.63 -23.50 -7.54
N LEU A 101 -3.42 -23.64 -6.99
CA LEU A 101 -2.94 -22.71 -5.95
C LEU A 101 -2.73 -21.29 -6.50
N GLU A 102 -2.21 -21.15 -7.72
CA GLU A 102 -2.07 -19.85 -8.38
C GLU A 102 -3.43 -19.17 -8.57
N ASP A 103 -4.42 -19.90 -9.08
CA ASP A 103 -5.79 -19.38 -9.26
C ASP A 103 -6.41 -18.95 -7.91
N VAL A 104 -6.26 -19.75 -6.89
CA VAL A 104 -6.77 -19.47 -5.54
C VAL A 104 -6.13 -18.20 -4.97
N TYR A 105 -4.80 -18.06 -5.03
CA TYR A 105 -4.14 -16.87 -4.52
C TYR A 105 -4.30 -15.64 -5.41
N THR A 106 -4.59 -15.81 -6.69
CA THR A 106 -5.04 -14.72 -7.57
C THR A 106 -6.36 -14.14 -7.08
N MET A 107 -7.34 -15.00 -6.76
CA MET A 107 -8.62 -14.57 -6.17
C MET A 107 -8.40 -13.85 -4.83
N VAL A 108 -7.55 -14.37 -3.95
CA VAL A 108 -7.21 -13.72 -2.67
C VAL A 108 -6.57 -12.35 -2.88
N SER A 109 -5.70 -12.22 -3.89
CA SER A 109 -5.09 -10.96 -4.28
C SER A 109 -6.14 -9.93 -4.73
N ASP A 110 -7.11 -10.36 -5.53
CA ASP A 110 -8.19 -9.49 -6.01
C ASP A 110 -9.09 -9.01 -4.85
N GLU A 111 -9.47 -9.90 -3.95
CA GLU A 111 -10.20 -9.53 -2.73
C GLU A 111 -9.40 -8.54 -1.86
N GLY A 112 -8.11 -8.79 -1.68
CA GLY A 112 -7.23 -7.90 -0.92
C GLY A 112 -7.16 -6.50 -1.54
N ARG A 113 -7.03 -6.41 -2.88
CA ARG A 113 -7.01 -5.14 -3.62
C ARG A 113 -8.35 -4.42 -3.56
N ALA A 114 -9.45 -5.14 -3.68
CA ALA A 114 -10.79 -4.56 -3.56
C ALA A 114 -11.00 -3.91 -2.17
N LYS A 115 -10.61 -4.60 -1.10
CA LYS A 115 -10.68 -4.08 0.28
C LYS A 115 -9.76 -2.88 0.49
N TYR A 116 -8.56 -2.91 -0.05
CA TYR A 116 -7.62 -1.79 0.00
C TYR A 116 -8.21 -0.55 -0.69
N HIS A 117 -8.75 -0.70 -1.90
CA HIS A 117 -9.36 0.41 -2.64
C HIS A 117 -10.59 0.97 -1.91
N ASP A 118 -11.45 0.10 -1.37
CA ASP A 118 -12.59 0.54 -0.57
C ASP A 118 -12.14 1.36 0.66
N ALA A 119 -11.11 0.89 1.37
CA ALA A 119 -10.55 1.63 2.49
C ALA A 119 -10.07 3.03 2.09
N HIS A 120 -9.37 3.14 0.96
CA HIS A 120 -8.86 4.40 0.44
C HIS A 120 -9.97 5.35 -0.04
N LEU A 121 -11.00 4.84 -0.71
CA LEU A 121 -12.16 5.62 -1.12
C LEU A 121 -12.89 6.26 0.07
N HIS A 122 -12.87 5.58 1.22
CA HIS A 122 -13.46 6.08 2.46
C HIS A 122 -12.46 6.82 3.38
N GLY A 123 -11.27 7.17 2.87
CA GLY A 123 -10.26 7.91 3.63
C GLY A 123 -9.63 7.13 4.79
N ARG A 124 -9.75 5.81 4.82
CA ARG A 124 -9.12 4.96 5.83
C ARG A 124 -7.69 4.62 5.40
N TYR A 125 -6.73 5.03 6.21
CA TYR A 125 -5.30 4.80 5.97
C TYR A 125 -4.63 4.24 7.21
N GLY A 126 -3.61 3.41 7.05
CA GLY A 126 -2.76 2.94 8.14
C GLY A 126 -3.39 1.92 9.08
N ARG A 127 -4.57 1.37 8.76
CA ARG A 127 -5.20 0.30 9.56
C ARG A 127 -4.57 -1.05 9.22
N GLY A 128 -4.37 -1.87 10.23
CA GLY A 128 -3.93 -3.25 10.05
C GLY A 128 -4.92 -4.07 9.25
N ASN A 129 -4.43 -4.99 8.45
CA ASN A 129 -5.18 -5.87 7.55
C ASN A 129 -5.95 -5.15 6.41
N GLU A 130 -5.71 -3.86 6.19
CA GLU A 130 -6.23 -3.11 5.05
C GLU A 130 -5.14 -2.75 4.02
N GLY A 131 -3.87 -3.15 4.25
CA GLY A 131 -2.75 -2.94 3.34
C GLY A 131 -2.62 -4.03 2.28
N LEU A 132 -1.67 -3.84 1.35
CA LEU A 132 -1.35 -4.79 0.28
C LEU A 132 -0.05 -5.58 0.53
N THR A 133 0.53 -5.46 1.72
CA THR A 133 1.70 -6.23 2.13
C THR A 133 1.24 -7.40 2.99
N PHE A 134 1.28 -8.61 2.42
CA PHE A 134 0.80 -9.81 3.09
C PHE A 134 1.96 -10.64 3.64
N TRP A 135 1.79 -11.14 4.86
CA TRP A 135 2.74 -12.05 5.51
C TRP A 135 2.50 -13.49 5.03
N ASN A 136 2.69 -13.73 3.76
CA ASN A 136 2.54 -15.01 3.09
C ASN A 136 3.69 -15.26 2.10
N PRO A 137 3.98 -16.53 1.83
CA PRO A 137 3.61 -17.72 2.60
C PRO A 137 4.30 -17.78 3.95
N ASN A 138 3.82 -18.64 4.85
CA ASN A 138 4.52 -18.91 6.09
C ASN A 138 5.74 -19.82 5.80
N VAL A 139 6.94 -19.27 5.94
CA VAL A 139 8.22 -19.96 5.69
C VAL A 139 8.90 -20.46 6.98
N ASN A 140 8.17 -20.60 8.06
CA ASN A 140 8.70 -21.10 9.31
C ASN A 140 9.13 -22.56 9.21
N ILE A 141 10.13 -22.92 10.02
CA ILE A 141 10.55 -24.33 10.17
C ILE A 141 9.37 -25.14 10.70
N PHE A 142 9.12 -26.29 10.10
CA PHE A 142 8.12 -27.24 10.59
C PHE A 142 8.46 -27.67 12.02
N ARG A 143 7.47 -27.64 12.92
CA ARG A 143 7.63 -27.91 14.35
C ARG A 143 8.55 -26.92 15.08
N ASP A 144 8.57 -25.67 14.66
CA ASP A 144 9.17 -24.60 15.44
C ASP A 144 8.50 -24.56 16.83
N PRO A 145 9.26 -24.47 17.92
CA PRO A 145 8.72 -24.52 19.29
C PRO A 145 8.00 -23.25 19.75
N ARG A 146 7.75 -22.30 18.86
CA ARG A 146 7.00 -21.07 19.17
C ARG A 146 5.54 -21.33 19.45
#